data_b70633ce0e574631e506c6ca59447cce
#
_entry.id   b70633ce0e574631e506c6ca59447cce
#
_cell.length_a   1.000
_cell.length_b   1.000
_cell.length_c   1.000
_cell.angle_alpha   90.00
_cell.angle_beta   90.00
_cell.angle_gamma   90.00
#
_symmetry.space_group_name_H-M   'P 1'
#
loop_
_entity.id
_entity.type
_entity.pdbx_description
1 polymer ?
#
loop_
_entity_poly.entity_id
_entity_poly.type
_entity_poly.pdbx_seq_one_letter_code
_entity_poly.pdbx_strand_id
1 'polypeptide(L)'
;MGKNKQKQEWKKYMFIGKSIFFPEERILAFGDLHLGYEQMIRKSGVEVFFNQLEETKKDLDSIFQRIKEEGYSVNTVVILGDLKHYFGYNELEEDYIHELVTHLQNYVRNEKIIFVKGNHDKIDLANKIFKKFFVCKDIIFVHGNESFHEIYGHKVKYVVMSHLHPTLTLSDKQNVKREKYKCFLVGNFKEKEFIVVPSFLSLVEGSNIDAYEKTFSVVPYSELESFEVYIVGKDWVVRDFGKFKEI
;
A
#
# COMPACT_ATOMS: atom_id res chain seq x y z
N MET A 1 1.84 41.29 12.27
CA MET A 1 1.29 40.10 12.92
C MET A 1 1.94 38.89 12.25
N GLY A 2 3.00 38.35 12.88
CA GLY A 2 3.76 37.23 12.37
C GLY A 2 2.98 35.94 12.55
N LYS A 3 2.71 35.23 11.46
CA LYS A 3 2.24 33.85 11.51
C LYS A 3 3.38 32.97 12.01
N ASN A 4 3.31 32.50 13.25
CA ASN A 4 4.14 31.43 13.77
C ASN A 4 3.91 30.18 12.88
N LYS A 5 4.81 29.94 11.93
CA LYS A 5 4.98 28.63 11.35
C LYS A 5 5.61 27.77 12.44
N GLN A 6 4.80 27.01 13.19
CA GLN A 6 5.30 25.89 13.96
C GLN A 6 6.13 25.03 12.97
N LYS A 7 7.41 24.84 13.28
CA LYS A 7 8.24 23.84 12.61
C LYS A 7 7.59 22.49 12.89
N GLN A 8 6.84 21.98 11.93
CA GLN A 8 6.36 20.62 11.94
C GLN A 8 7.62 19.73 11.96
N GLU A 9 7.82 18.96 13.01
CA GLU A 9 8.85 17.91 13.02
C GLU A 9 8.62 17.07 11.78
N TRP A 10 9.62 17.01 10.90
CA TRP A 10 9.53 16.33 9.63
C TRP A 10 9.45 14.82 9.89
N LYS A 11 8.25 14.26 9.83
CA LYS A 11 8.13 12.81 9.78
C LYS A 11 8.89 12.31 8.55
N LYS A 12 9.62 11.21 8.71
CA LYS A 12 10.43 10.58 7.63
C LYS A 12 9.60 10.27 6.38
N TYR A 13 8.29 10.09 6.54
CA TYR A 13 7.34 9.76 5.48
C TYR A 13 5.99 10.46 5.68
N MET A 14 5.20 10.45 4.62
CA MET A 14 3.83 10.99 4.57
C MET A 14 2.88 9.92 4.05
N PHE A 15 1.72 9.79 4.66
CA PHE A 15 0.62 9.01 4.09
C PHE A 15 -0.21 9.89 3.16
N ILE A 16 -0.45 9.41 1.94
CA ILE A 16 -1.23 10.13 0.92
C ILE A 16 -2.23 9.14 0.32
N GLY A 17 -3.50 9.26 0.74
CA GLY A 17 -4.51 8.25 0.40
C GLY A 17 -4.09 6.86 0.83
N LYS A 18 -4.05 5.90 -0.09
CA LYS A 18 -3.65 4.50 0.15
C LYS A 18 -2.15 4.23 -0.09
N SER A 19 -1.32 5.27 -0.10
CA SER A 19 0.11 5.18 -0.41
C SER A 19 0.97 5.85 0.66
N ILE A 20 2.25 5.49 0.68
CA ILE A 20 3.26 6.13 1.53
C ILE A 20 4.30 6.83 0.64
N PHE A 21 4.66 8.04 1.01
CA PHE A 21 5.66 8.85 0.30
C PHE A 21 6.81 9.22 1.23
N PHE A 22 8.04 9.01 0.78
CA PHE A 22 9.29 9.41 1.45
C PHE A 22 9.87 10.65 0.76
N PRO A 23 9.72 11.85 1.34
CA PRO A 23 10.10 13.11 0.68
C PRO A 23 11.60 13.22 0.34
N GLU A 24 12.48 12.78 1.27
CA GLU A 24 13.93 12.86 1.06
C GLU A 24 14.43 11.92 -0.03
N GLU A 25 13.86 10.71 -0.10
CA GLU A 25 14.19 9.71 -1.12
C GLU A 25 13.40 9.92 -2.41
N ARG A 26 12.33 10.73 -2.35
CA ARG A 26 11.37 10.97 -3.44
C ARG A 26 10.76 9.67 -3.95
N ILE A 27 10.44 8.76 -3.00
CA ILE A 27 9.89 7.43 -3.26
C ILE A 27 8.41 7.42 -2.87
N LEU A 28 7.55 7.06 -3.83
CA LEU A 28 6.15 6.71 -3.58
C LEU A 28 6.01 5.19 -3.58
N ALA A 29 5.36 4.62 -2.55
CA ALA A 29 5.11 3.19 -2.47
C ALA A 29 3.64 2.87 -2.18
N PHE A 30 3.13 1.84 -2.85
CA PHE A 30 1.78 1.28 -2.68
C PHE A 30 1.79 -0.18 -3.17
N GLY A 31 0.76 -0.97 -2.85
CA GLY A 31 0.72 -2.39 -3.25
C GLY A 31 -0.69 -2.97 -3.27
N ASP A 32 -0.77 -4.27 -3.55
CA ASP A 32 -2.02 -5.04 -3.54
C ASP A 32 -3.09 -4.44 -4.46
N LEU A 33 -2.70 -4.21 -5.73
CA LEU A 33 -3.61 -3.68 -6.74
C LEU A 33 -4.59 -4.74 -7.22
N HIS A 34 -4.16 -6.01 -7.30
CA HIS A 34 -4.96 -7.13 -7.79
C HIS A 34 -5.72 -6.81 -9.07
N LEU A 35 -5.03 -6.25 -10.07
CA LEU A 35 -5.62 -5.96 -11.37
C LEU A 35 -6.26 -7.22 -11.94
N GLY A 36 -7.44 -7.08 -12.52
CA GLY A 36 -8.26 -8.20 -13.00
C GLY A 36 -9.25 -8.77 -11.96
N TYR A 37 -9.27 -8.29 -10.72
CA TYR A 37 -10.22 -8.73 -9.71
C TYR A 37 -11.68 -8.51 -10.15
N GLU A 38 -11.98 -7.38 -10.77
CA GLU A 38 -13.32 -7.10 -11.32
C GLU A 38 -13.76 -8.13 -12.35
N GLN A 39 -12.82 -8.67 -13.15
CA GLN A 39 -13.11 -9.68 -14.14
C GLN A 39 -13.47 -11.02 -13.50
N MET A 40 -12.81 -11.37 -12.40
CA MET A 40 -13.16 -12.55 -11.62
C MET A 40 -14.59 -12.44 -11.09
N ILE A 41 -14.98 -11.28 -10.56
CA ILE A 41 -16.35 -11.03 -10.06
C ILE A 41 -17.36 -11.15 -11.21
N ARG A 42 -17.08 -10.54 -12.36
CA ARG A 42 -17.97 -10.64 -13.55
C ARG A 42 -18.12 -12.09 -14.02
N LYS A 43 -17.03 -12.87 -14.04
CA LYS A 43 -17.08 -14.30 -14.39
C LYS A 43 -17.89 -15.13 -13.39
N SER A 44 -18.05 -14.70 -12.15
CA SER A 44 -18.93 -15.35 -11.16
C SER A 44 -20.41 -15.02 -11.34
N GLY A 45 -20.77 -14.26 -12.38
CA GLY A 45 -22.16 -13.88 -12.69
C GLY A 45 -22.65 -12.61 -11.98
N VAL A 46 -21.76 -11.89 -11.30
CA VAL A 46 -22.10 -10.61 -10.66
C VAL A 46 -21.78 -9.47 -11.62
N GLU A 47 -22.78 -8.64 -11.92
CA GLU A 47 -22.58 -7.46 -12.76
C GLU A 47 -21.88 -6.36 -11.94
N VAL A 48 -20.72 -5.90 -12.44
CA VAL A 48 -19.90 -4.88 -11.79
C VAL A 48 -19.75 -3.70 -12.74
N PHE A 49 -20.34 -2.56 -12.38
CA PHE A 49 -20.22 -1.28 -13.11
C PHE A 49 -19.00 -0.48 -12.63
N PHE A 50 -17.85 -1.11 -12.58
CA PHE A 50 -16.61 -0.54 -12.06
C PHE A 50 -15.48 -0.89 -13.02
N ASN A 51 -14.67 0.09 -13.38
CA ASN A 51 -13.46 -0.11 -14.15
C ASN A 51 -12.26 0.07 -13.19
N GLN A 52 -11.74 -1.05 -12.73
CA GLN A 52 -10.66 -1.08 -11.72
C GLN A 52 -9.43 -0.30 -12.17
N LEU A 53 -9.01 -0.47 -13.42
CA LEU A 53 -7.82 0.18 -13.93
C LEU A 53 -7.98 1.70 -14.01
N GLU A 54 -9.12 2.18 -14.51
CA GLU A 54 -9.39 3.62 -14.59
C GLU A 54 -9.48 4.29 -13.22
N GLU A 55 -10.10 3.63 -12.23
CA GLU A 55 -10.13 4.15 -10.86
C GLU A 55 -8.72 4.14 -10.23
N THR A 56 -7.92 3.10 -10.48
CA THR A 56 -6.53 3.06 -10.04
C THR A 56 -5.72 4.22 -10.61
N LYS A 57 -5.88 4.53 -11.90
CA LYS A 57 -5.21 5.67 -12.54
C LYS A 57 -5.64 7.01 -11.94
N LYS A 58 -6.93 7.23 -11.74
CA LYS A 58 -7.47 8.45 -11.11
C LYS A 58 -6.94 8.63 -9.67
N ASP A 59 -6.89 7.54 -8.92
CA ASP A 59 -6.35 7.55 -7.57
C ASP A 59 -4.86 7.95 -7.58
N LEU A 60 -4.07 7.40 -8.50
CA LEU A 60 -2.66 7.75 -8.68
C LEU A 60 -2.49 9.20 -9.10
N ASP A 61 -3.27 9.69 -10.06
CA ASP A 61 -3.23 11.09 -10.48
C ASP A 61 -3.46 12.05 -9.30
N SER A 62 -4.45 11.72 -8.44
CA SER A 62 -4.76 12.49 -7.24
C SER A 62 -3.61 12.47 -6.24
N ILE A 63 -2.93 11.34 -6.07
CA ILE A 63 -1.76 11.18 -5.20
C ILE A 63 -0.59 12.03 -5.72
N PHE A 64 -0.26 11.92 -7.00
CA PHE A 64 0.83 12.69 -7.60
C PHE A 64 0.55 14.20 -7.53
N GLN A 65 -0.70 14.61 -7.79
CA GLN A 65 -1.12 15.99 -7.66
C GLN A 65 -0.94 16.49 -6.22
N ARG A 66 -1.36 15.72 -5.22
CA ARG A 66 -1.21 16.07 -3.81
C ARG A 66 0.26 16.22 -3.40
N ILE A 67 1.13 15.30 -3.84
CA ILE A 67 2.57 15.38 -3.58
C ILE A 67 3.15 16.68 -4.17
N LYS A 68 2.71 17.06 -5.36
CA LYS A 68 3.13 18.30 -6.03
C LYS A 68 2.64 19.55 -5.29
N GLU A 69 1.40 19.53 -4.80
CA GLU A 69 0.83 20.63 -4.01
C GLU A 69 1.57 20.84 -2.68
N GLU A 70 2.07 19.77 -2.07
CA GLU A 70 2.94 19.84 -0.87
C GLU A 70 4.39 20.29 -1.21
N GLY A 71 4.68 20.60 -2.47
CA GLY A 71 5.98 21.10 -2.92
C GLY A 71 7.03 20.03 -3.22
N TYR A 72 6.61 18.75 -3.32
CA TYR A 72 7.50 17.63 -3.60
C TYR A 72 7.34 17.11 -5.02
N SER A 73 8.20 16.17 -5.39
CA SER A 73 8.12 15.42 -6.65
C SER A 73 8.57 13.98 -6.44
N VAL A 74 7.91 13.05 -7.10
CA VAL A 74 8.28 11.64 -7.09
C VAL A 74 9.41 11.39 -8.09
N ASN A 75 10.40 10.59 -7.70
CA ASN A 75 11.46 10.13 -8.59
C ASN A 75 11.38 8.60 -8.82
N THR A 76 10.88 7.87 -7.85
CA THR A 76 10.78 6.41 -7.89
C THR A 76 9.41 5.98 -7.37
N VAL A 77 8.78 5.06 -8.07
CA VAL A 77 7.57 4.37 -7.65
C VAL A 77 7.94 2.94 -7.29
N VAL A 78 7.50 2.48 -6.11
CA VAL A 78 7.66 1.09 -5.66
C VAL A 78 6.28 0.45 -5.52
N ILE A 79 6.01 -0.57 -6.32
CA ILE A 79 4.80 -1.38 -6.23
C ILE A 79 5.12 -2.60 -5.37
N LEU A 80 4.46 -2.72 -4.22
CA LEU A 80 4.77 -3.67 -3.14
C LEU A 80 4.19 -5.07 -3.34
N GLY A 81 4.04 -5.51 -4.59
CA GLY A 81 3.53 -6.83 -4.93
C GLY A 81 2.02 -6.91 -5.09
N ASP A 82 1.57 -8.11 -5.42
CA ASP A 82 0.20 -8.45 -5.76
C ASP A 82 -0.40 -7.47 -6.76
N LEU A 83 0.37 -7.28 -7.87
CA LEU A 83 0.00 -6.41 -8.97
C LEU A 83 -1.21 -6.95 -9.72
N LYS A 84 -1.24 -8.28 -9.96
CA LYS A 84 -2.33 -9.00 -10.61
C LYS A 84 -3.12 -9.87 -9.62
N HIS A 85 -4.35 -10.24 -10.01
CA HIS A 85 -5.20 -11.05 -9.15
C HIS A 85 -5.04 -12.56 -9.40
N TYR A 86 -4.97 -12.99 -10.67
CA TYR A 86 -4.91 -14.40 -11.03
C TYR A 86 -3.49 -14.97 -10.85
N PHE A 87 -3.36 -16.17 -10.26
CA PHE A 87 -2.06 -16.80 -10.00
C PHE A 87 -1.33 -17.30 -11.25
N GLY A 88 -2.05 -17.53 -12.35
CA GLY A 88 -1.54 -17.98 -13.63
C GLY A 88 -1.30 -16.84 -14.62
N TYR A 89 -1.09 -17.18 -15.90
CA TYR A 89 -1.06 -16.23 -17.00
C TYR A 89 -2.49 -15.81 -17.37
N ASN A 90 -2.68 -14.51 -17.56
CA ASN A 90 -3.94 -13.92 -18.03
C ASN A 90 -3.60 -12.71 -18.92
N GLU A 91 -3.93 -12.79 -20.20
CA GLU A 91 -3.61 -11.76 -21.21
C GLU A 91 -4.20 -10.40 -20.84
N LEU A 92 -5.44 -10.36 -20.37
CA LEU A 92 -6.10 -9.11 -19.97
C LEU A 92 -5.39 -8.45 -18.78
N GLU A 93 -4.90 -9.24 -17.81
CA GLU A 93 -4.14 -8.67 -16.68
C GLU A 93 -2.78 -8.14 -17.17
N GLU A 94 -2.17 -8.76 -18.17
CA GLU A 94 -0.93 -8.24 -18.78
C GLU A 94 -1.17 -6.91 -19.49
N ASP A 95 -2.27 -6.76 -20.23
CA ASP A 95 -2.68 -5.51 -20.85
C ASP A 95 -2.92 -4.42 -19.81
N TYR A 96 -3.58 -4.73 -18.70
CA TYR A 96 -3.81 -3.80 -17.60
C TYR A 96 -2.51 -3.33 -16.95
N ILE A 97 -1.56 -4.24 -16.77
CA ILE A 97 -0.23 -3.90 -16.22
C ILE A 97 0.52 -2.99 -17.18
N HIS A 98 0.49 -3.32 -18.47
CA HIS A 98 1.15 -2.50 -19.49
C HIS A 98 0.57 -1.08 -19.52
N GLU A 99 -0.75 -0.97 -19.45
CA GLU A 99 -1.45 0.32 -19.47
C GLU A 99 -1.18 1.12 -18.18
N LEU A 100 -1.16 0.47 -17.00
CA LEU A 100 -0.77 1.10 -15.74
C LEU A 100 0.67 1.63 -15.78
N VAL A 101 1.61 0.83 -16.31
CA VAL A 101 3.01 1.24 -16.44
C VAL A 101 3.14 2.44 -17.37
N THR A 102 2.44 2.42 -18.50
CA THR A 102 2.40 3.54 -19.45
C THR A 102 1.84 4.80 -18.78
N HIS A 103 0.82 4.66 -17.97
CA HIS A 103 0.26 5.78 -17.19
C HIS A 103 1.27 6.34 -16.18
N LEU A 104 1.96 5.49 -15.43
CA LEU A 104 3.00 5.90 -14.48
C LEU A 104 4.19 6.59 -15.14
N GLN A 105 4.47 6.29 -16.41
CA GLN A 105 5.54 6.96 -17.18
C GLN A 105 5.27 8.45 -17.43
N ASN A 106 4.05 8.93 -17.25
CA ASN A 106 3.74 10.37 -17.26
C ASN A 106 4.36 11.10 -16.05
N TYR A 107 4.74 10.38 -15.00
CA TYR A 107 5.24 10.92 -13.73
C TYR A 107 6.69 10.57 -13.45
N VAL A 108 7.10 9.35 -13.79
CA VAL A 108 8.44 8.83 -13.51
C VAL A 108 8.99 8.08 -14.72
N ARG A 109 10.32 8.02 -14.86
CA ARG A 109 10.94 7.23 -15.93
C ARG A 109 10.71 5.74 -15.70
N ASN A 110 10.60 4.95 -16.77
CA ASN A 110 10.31 3.52 -16.72
C ASN A 110 11.25 2.74 -15.78
N GLU A 111 12.55 3.03 -15.80
CA GLU A 111 13.54 2.37 -14.94
C GLU A 111 13.43 2.75 -13.45
N LYS A 112 12.55 3.69 -13.13
CA LYS A 112 12.23 4.14 -11.77
C LYS A 112 10.92 3.55 -11.25
N ILE A 113 10.25 2.71 -12.02
CA ILE A 113 9.11 1.91 -11.58
C ILE A 113 9.65 0.55 -11.14
N ILE A 114 9.65 0.30 -9.83
CA ILE A 114 10.20 -0.88 -9.19
C ILE A 114 9.04 -1.80 -8.80
N PHE A 115 9.13 -3.06 -9.19
CA PHE A 115 8.16 -4.09 -8.83
C PHE A 115 8.77 -5.00 -7.77
N VAL A 116 8.13 -5.06 -6.59
CA VAL A 116 8.38 -6.07 -5.58
C VAL A 116 7.45 -7.24 -5.85
N LYS A 117 7.90 -8.46 -5.66
CA LYS A 117 7.14 -9.68 -5.94
C LYS A 117 6.19 -9.99 -4.80
N GLY A 118 4.89 -10.09 -5.09
CA GLY A 118 3.87 -10.62 -4.19
C GLY A 118 3.62 -12.12 -4.41
N ASN A 119 2.78 -12.71 -3.58
CA ASN A 119 2.45 -14.13 -3.69
C ASN A 119 1.53 -14.45 -4.87
N HIS A 120 0.80 -13.47 -5.40
CA HIS A 120 0.04 -13.60 -6.65
C HIS A 120 0.91 -13.43 -7.90
N ASP A 121 2.07 -12.79 -7.82
CA ASP A 121 2.94 -12.48 -8.95
C ASP A 121 3.90 -13.66 -9.27
N LYS A 122 3.34 -14.85 -9.57
CA LYS A 122 4.11 -16.06 -9.80
C LYS A 122 4.85 -16.05 -11.14
N ILE A 123 4.37 -15.29 -12.11
CA ILE A 123 4.93 -15.19 -13.47
C ILE A 123 5.35 -13.73 -13.67
N ASP A 124 6.59 -13.53 -14.14
CA ASP A 124 7.05 -12.19 -14.52
C ASP A 124 6.27 -11.73 -15.76
N LEU A 125 5.58 -10.60 -15.63
CA LEU A 125 4.68 -10.07 -16.65
C LEU A 125 5.28 -8.83 -17.32
N ALA A 126 4.86 -8.55 -18.54
CA ALA A 126 5.20 -7.35 -19.30
C ALA A 126 6.72 -7.09 -19.39
N ASN A 127 7.55 -8.13 -19.45
CA ASN A 127 9.02 -8.03 -19.48
C ASN A 127 9.60 -7.23 -18.29
N LYS A 128 8.91 -7.19 -17.15
CA LYS A 128 9.37 -6.53 -15.93
C LYS A 128 10.05 -7.53 -15.00
N ILE A 129 11.15 -7.10 -14.42
CA ILE A 129 11.88 -7.90 -13.42
C ILE A 129 11.28 -7.58 -12.04
N PHE A 130 10.63 -8.57 -11.44
CA PHE A 130 10.15 -8.50 -10.07
C PHE A 130 11.30 -8.78 -9.11
N LYS A 131 11.49 -7.89 -8.15
CA LYS A 131 12.49 -8.02 -7.09
C LYS A 131 11.85 -8.67 -5.86
N LYS A 132 12.60 -9.48 -5.13
CA LYS A 132 12.15 -9.99 -3.82
C LYS A 132 11.91 -8.88 -2.82
N PHE A 133 12.78 -7.87 -2.86
CA PHE A 133 12.71 -6.64 -2.06
C PHE A 133 13.45 -5.51 -2.78
N PHE A 134 13.21 -4.28 -2.35
CA PHE A 134 13.97 -3.10 -2.80
C PHE A 134 14.49 -2.35 -1.58
N VAL A 135 15.76 -1.94 -1.60
CA VAL A 135 16.39 -1.17 -0.52
C VAL A 135 16.83 0.19 -1.04
N CYS A 136 16.48 1.22 -0.29
CA CYS A 136 16.98 2.58 -0.50
C CYS A 136 17.38 3.19 0.85
N LYS A 137 18.67 3.48 1.01
CA LYS A 137 19.27 3.97 2.28
C LYS A 137 18.93 3.04 3.47
N ASP A 138 18.14 3.51 4.41
CA ASP A 138 17.72 2.81 5.62
C ASP A 138 16.26 2.27 5.53
N ILE A 139 15.69 2.26 4.33
CA ILE A 139 14.33 1.79 4.05
C ILE A 139 14.41 0.51 3.21
N ILE A 140 13.68 -0.53 3.60
CA ILE A 140 13.43 -1.72 2.79
C ILE A 140 11.95 -1.83 2.45
N PHE A 141 11.68 -2.15 1.21
CA PHE A 141 10.35 -2.36 0.65
C PHE A 141 10.18 -3.85 0.32
N VAL A 142 9.18 -4.48 0.91
CA VAL A 142 8.86 -5.91 0.74
C VAL A 142 7.35 -6.07 0.49
N HIS A 143 6.93 -7.23 -0.02
CA HIS A 143 5.50 -7.53 -0.03
C HIS A 143 5.00 -7.86 1.38
N GLY A 144 5.66 -8.76 2.09
CA GLY A 144 5.32 -9.09 3.48
C GLY A 144 4.91 -10.53 3.71
N ASN A 145 4.75 -11.34 2.67
CA ASN A 145 4.43 -12.77 2.75
C ASN A 145 5.65 -13.65 3.07
N GLU A 146 6.86 -13.14 2.85
CA GLU A 146 8.13 -13.85 3.11
C GLU A 146 9.08 -12.99 3.93
N SER A 147 9.85 -13.64 4.81
CA SER A 147 10.88 -12.99 5.61
C SER A 147 12.24 -13.16 4.95
N PHE A 148 12.98 -12.06 4.83
CA PHE A 148 14.33 -12.01 4.30
C PHE A 148 15.29 -11.52 5.38
N HIS A 149 16.54 -12.02 5.41
CA HIS A 149 17.53 -11.58 6.38
C HIS A 149 17.91 -10.10 6.23
N GLU A 150 17.76 -9.55 5.03
CA GLU A 150 17.99 -8.14 4.71
C GLU A 150 17.08 -7.20 5.50
N ILE A 151 15.86 -7.63 5.82
CA ILE A 151 14.90 -6.86 6.65
C ILE A 151 15.54 -6.52 8.01
N TYR A 152 16.30 -7.44 8.57
CA TYR A 152 16.93 -7.32 9.89
C TYR A 152 18.35 -6.76 9.84
N GLY A 153 18.81 -6.33 8.66
CA GLY A 153 20.12 -5.71 8.49
C GLY A 153 20.28 -4.46 9.37
N HIS A 154 21.47 -4.26 9.95
CA HIS A 154 21.75 -3.18 10.92
C HIS A 154 21.53 -1.76 10.34
N LYS A 155 21.60 -1.59 9.02
CA LYS A 155 21.36 -0.30 8.33
C LYS A 155 19.87 -0.02 8.13
N VAL A 156 19.02 -1.03 8.14
CA VAL A 156 17.58 -0.88 7.95
C VAL A 156 16.95 -0.34 9.22
N LYS A 157 16.16 0.71 9.09
CA LYS A 157 15.36 1.30 10.17
C LYS A 157 13.86 1.16 9.88
N TYR A 158 13.48 1.29 8.62
CA TYR A 158 12.09 1.28 8.17
C TYR A 158 11.82 0.09 7.26
N VAL A 159 10.77 -0.65 7.55
CA VAL A 159 10.27 -1.76 6.74
C VAL A 159 8.89 -1.40 6.23
N VAL A 160 8.76 -1.19 4.93
CA VAL A 160 7.47 -0.89 4.29
C VAL A 160 6.97 -2.15 3.63
N MET A 161 5.77 -2.58 4.00
CA MET A 161 5.15 -3.80 3.48
C MET A 161 3.67 -3.62 3.18
N SER A 162 3.13 -4.52 2.35
CA SER A 162 1.71 -4.67 2.02
C SER A 162 1.18 -6.03 2.49
N HIS A 163 0.48 -6.79 1.66
CA HIS A 163 0.03 -8.16 1.88
C HIS A 163 -1.14 -8.33 2.86
N LEU A 164 -1.15 -7.66 3.99
CA LEU A 164 -2.17 -7.85 5.03
C LEU A 164 -3.52 -7.17 4.70
N HIS A 165 -3.54 -6.18 3.81
CA HIS A 165 -4.72 -5.39 3.44
C HIS A 165 -5.47 -4.83 4.67
N PRO A 166 -4.81 -4.10 5.58
CA PRO A 166 -5.40 -3.77 6.87
C PRO A 166 -6.64 -2.89 6.74
N THR A 167 -7.68 -3.28 7.48
CA THR A 167 -8.91 -2.51 7.64
C THR A 167 -9.38 -2.51 9.07
N LEU A 168 -10.02 -1.43 9.47
CA LEU A 168 -10.68 -1.30 10.74
C LEU A 168 -12.18 -1.08 10.54
N THR A 169 -13.00 -1.83 11.26
CA THR A 169 -14.46 -1.65 11.28
C THR A 169 -14.84 -0.75 12.44
N LEU A 170 -15.42 0.40 12.14
CA LEU A 170 -15.98 1.31 13.12
C LEU A 170 -17.49 1.11 13.20
N SER A 171 -18.01 1.07 14.42
CA SER A 171 -19.44 0.98 14.70
C SER A 171 -19.92 2.26 15.38
N ASP A 172 -21.15 2.66 15.14
CA ASP A 172 -21.80 3.68 15.98
C ASP A 172 -22.05 3.13 17.40
N LYS A 173 -22.39 4.04 18.32
CA LYS A 173 -22.64 3.67 19.74
C LYS A 173 -23.76 2.64 19.92
N GLN A 174 -24.60 2.46 18.93
CA GLN A 174 -25.75 1.55 18.96
C GLN A 174 -25.49 0.26 18.18
N ASN A 175 -24.31 0.09 17.56
CA ASN A 175 -23.95 -1.01 16.67
C ASN A 175 -24.89 -1.22 15.47
N VAL A 176 -25.65 -0.20 15.09
CA VAL A 176 -26.59 -0.22 13.97
C VAL A 176 -25.84 0.05 12.66
N LYS A 177 -24.92 0.99 12.68
CA LYS A 177 -24.14 1.35 11.50
C LYS A 177 -22.70 0.86 11.69
N ARG A 178 -22.23 0.05 10.74
CA ARG A 178 -20.85 -0.43 10.67
C ARG A 178 -20.22 0.02 9.37
N GLU A 179 -19.09 0.69 9.46
CA GLU A 179 -18.32 1.10 8.29
C GLU A 179 -16.90 0.57 8.43
N LYS A 180 -16.38 0.05 7.32
CA LYS A 180 -15.05 -0.51 7.24
C LYS A 180 -14.14 0.47 6.49
N TYR A 181 -12.98 0.72 7.04
CA TYR A 181 -12.02 1.67 6.52
C TYR A 181 -10.67 0.98 6.31
N LYS A 182 -10.03 1.26 5.18
CA LYS A 182 -8.63 0.91 4.96
C LYS A 182 -7.75 1.69 5.93
N CYS A 183 -6.69 1.06 6.42
CA CYS A 183 -5.78 1.72 7.35
C CYS A 183 -4.33 1.31 7.12
N PHE A 184 -3.40 2.15 7.55
CA PHE A 184 -2.01 1.77 7.76
C PHE A 184 -1.86 1.24 9.18
N LEU A 185 -0.89 0.33 9.37
CA LEU A 185 -0.43 -0.07 10.69
C LEU A 185 1.04 0.31 10.83
N VAL A 186 1.39 0.99 11.91
CA VAL A 186 2.78 1.42 12.18
C VAL A 186 3.20 0.98 13.57
N GLY A 187 4.29 0.28 13.67
CA GLY A 187 4.80 -0.16 14.96
C GLY A 187 6.22 -0.68 14.91
N ASN A 188 6.80 -0.90 16.07
CA ASN A 188 8.15 -1.42 16.20
C ASN A 188 8.15 -2.94 16.38
N PHE A 189 8.92 -3.62 15.53
CA PHE A 189 9.18 -5.05 15.66
C PHE A 189 10.67 -5.32 15.38
N LYS A 190 11.34 -6.03 16.29
CA LYS A 190 12.79 -6.34 16.19
C LYS A 190 13.65 -5.10 15.88
N GLU A 191 13.45 -4.03 16.65
CA GLU A 191 14.17 -2.74 16.53
C GLU A 191 14.03 -2.02 15.19
N LYS A 192 13.00 -2.36 14.41
CA LYS A 192 12.66 -1.71 13.14
C LYS A 192 11.26 -1.14 13.22
N GLU A 193 11.03 0.00 12.58
CA GLU A 193 9.70 0.53 12.37
C GLU A 193 9.08 -0.16 11.16
N PHE A 194 8.03 -0.92 11.38
CA PHE A 194 7.24 -1.56 10.34
C PHE A 194 6.04 -0.69 9.98
N ILE A 195 5.83 -0.54 8.69
CA ILE A 195 4.73 0.23 8.11
C ILE A 195 4.00 -0.68 7.14
N VAL A 196 2.79 -1.11 7.52
CA VAL A 196 1.92 -1.92 6.67
C VAL A 196 1.00 -0.98 5.92
N VAL A 197 1.09 -0.97 4.59
CA VAL A 197 0.22 -0.14 3.76
C VAL A 197 -1.11 -0.85 3.48
N PRO A 198 -2.22 -0.11 3.35
CA PRO A 198 -3.50 -0.70 2.93
C PRO A 198 -3.43 -1.16 1.46
N SER A 199 -4.28 -2.13 1.11
CA SER A 199 -4.48 -2.52 -0.29
C SER A 199 -4.92 -1.33 -1.15
N PHE A 200 -4.31 -1.17 -2.31
CA PHE A 200 -4.68 -0.13 -3.26
C PHE A 200 -6.00 -0.44 -4.00
N LEU A 201 -6.38 -1.72 -4.08
CA LEU A 201 -7.63 -2.18 -4.69
C LEU A 201 -8.85 -1.50 -4.03
N SER A 202 -9.65 -0.76 -4.81
CA SER A 202 -10.80 0.00 -4.28
C SER A 202 -12.06 -0.86 -4.11
N LEU A 203 -12.22 -1.95 -4.89
CA LEU A 203 -13.40 -2.81 -4.87
C LEU A 203 -13.59 -3.62 -3.58
N VAL A 204 -12.50 -3.93 -2.90
CA VAL A 204 -12.51 -4.73 -1.67
C VAL A 204 -11.98 -3.90 -0.53
N GLU A 205 -12.73 -3.89 0.55
CA GLU A 205 -12.32 -3.14 1.74
C GLU A 205 -11.03 -3.68 2.33
N GLY A 206 -10.78 -4.98 2.24
CA GLY A 206 -9.62 -5.68 2.81
C GLY A 206 -10.02 -6.61 3.96
N SER A 207 -9.04 -7.15 4.68
CA SER A 207 -9.25 -8.03 5.83
C SER A 207 -9.28 -7.25 7.13
N ASN A 208 -10.23 -7.54 8.00
CA ASN A 208 -10.18 -7.01 9.36
C ASN A 208 -8.90 -7.48 10.05
N ILE A 209 -8.31 -6.60 10.84
CA ILE A 209 -7.06 -6.91 11.55
C ILE A 209 -7.23 -8.16 12.43
N ASP A 210 -8.41 -8.37 13.03
CA ASP A 210 -8.74 -9.55 13.84
C ASP A 210 -8.68 -10.90 13.08
N ALA A 211 -8.68 -10.86 11.74
CA ALA A 211 -8.65 -12.06 10.92
C ALA A 211 -7.23 -12.56 10.59
N TYR A 212 -6.19 -11.87 11.05
CA TYR A 212 -4.79 -12.16 10.65
C TYR A 212 -4.14 -13.33 11.36
N GLU A 213 -4.72 -13.88 12.43
CA GLU A 213 -4.14 -15.02 13.17
C GLU A 213 -3.72 -16.20 12.27
N LYS A 214 -4.37 -16.33 11.10
CA LYS A 214 -4.12 -17.42 10.14
C LYS A 214 -3.32 -16.97 8.93
N THR A 215 -2.93 -15.68 8.83
CA THR A 215 -2.22 -15.13 7.68
C THR A 215 -0.74 -15.19 7.93
N PHE A 216 0.01 -15.84 7.04
CA PHE A 216 1.47 -15.82 7.11
C PHE A 216 1.99 -14.43 6.76
N SER A 217 2.70 -13.81 7.69
CA SER A 217 3.29 -12.47 7.53
C SER A 217 4.64 -12.38 8.23
N VAL A 218 5.48 -11.45 7.77
CA VAL A 218 6.78 -11.13 8.39
C VAL A 218 6.60 -10.66 9.84
N VAL A 219 5.51 -9.94 10.13
CA VAL A 219 5.15 -9.50 11.48
C VAL A 219 4.07 -10.46 12.02
N PRO A 220 4.32 -11.15 13.15
CA PRO A 220 3.30 -11.96 13.79
C PRO A 220 2.09 -11.13 14.22
N TYR A 221 0.91 -11.75 14.20
CA TYR A 221 -0.34 -11.06 14.60
C TYR A 221 -0.26 -10.46 16.01
N SER A 222 0.29 -11.19 16.96
CA SER A 222 0.45 -10.72 18.34
C SER A 222 1.23 -9.40 18.49
N GLU A 223 2.12 -9.11 17.56
CA GLU A 223 2.88 -7.86 17.54
C GLU A 223 2.04 -6.71 16.94
N LEU A 224 1.16 -7.02 15.98
CA LEU A 224 0.30 -6.01 15.34
C LEU A 224 -0.66 -5.34 16.33
N GLU A 225 -1.05 -6.01 17.41
CA GLU A 225 -1.88 -5.43 18.47
C GLU A 225 -1.26 -4.17 19.11
N SER A 226 0.06 -4.07 19.09
CA SER A 226 0.80 -2.93 19.62
C SER A 226 0.95 -1.77 18.63
N PHE A 227 0.59 -1.99 17.35
CA PHE A 227 0.78 -1.02 16.28
C PHE A 227 -0.26 0.10 16.35
N GLU A 228 0.15 1.28 15.92
CA GLU A 228 -0.74 2.42 15.70
C GLU A 228 -1.52 2.26 14.41
N VAL A 229 -2.78 2.67 14.43
CA VAL A 229 -3.71 2.57 13.31
C VAL A 229 -3.96 3.94 12.71
N TYR A 230 -3.70 4.09 11.41
CA TYR A 230 -3.96 5.32 10.67
C TYR A 230 -5.01 5.04 9.60
N ILE A 231 -6.24 5.52 9.82
CA ILE A 231 -7.38 5.27 8.93
C ILE A 231 -7.34 6.20 7.72
N VAL A 232 -7.57 5.63 6.55
CA VAL A 232 -7.80 6.37 5.30
C VAL A 232 -9.26 6.75 5.22
N GLY A 233 -9.57 8.04 5.39
CA GLY A 233 -10.93 8.55 5.28
C GLY A 233 -11.45 8.56 3.83
N LYS A 234 -12.76 8.68 3.66
CA LYS A 234 -13.40 8.84 2.34
C LYS A 234 -12.97 10.12 1.61
N ASP A 235 -12.49 11.10 2.36
CA ASP A 235 -11.89 12.36 1.88
C ASP A 235 -10.39 12.24 1.58
N TRP A 236 -9.84 11.01 1.61
CA TRP A 236 -8.42 10.70 1.42
C TRP A 236 -7.47 11.25 2.49
N VAL A 237 -8.01 11.87 3.52
CA VAL A 237 -7.22 12.32 4.68
C VAL A 237 -6.95 11.13 5.60
N VAL A 238 -5.70 10.95 5.96
CA VAL A 238 -5.28 9.90 6.88
C VAL A 238 -5.29 10.44 8.30
N ARG A 239 -5.94 9.72 9.22
CA ARG A 239 -6.15 10.11 10.60
C ARG A 239 -5.60 9.07 11.55
N ASP A 240 -4.91 9.53 12.58
CA ASP A 240 -4.44 8.70 13.70
C ASP A 240 -5.63 8.26 14.57
N PHE A 241 -5.72 6.96 14.84
CA PHE A 241 -6.73 6.33 15.68
C PHE A 241 -6.14 5.68 16.94
N GLY A 242 -4.85 5.87 17.20
CA GLY A 242 -4.18 5.28 18.34
C GLY A 242 -3.81 3.81 18.12
N LYS A 243 -3.55 3.09 19.21
CA LYS A 243 -3.10 1.69 19.14
C LYS A 243 -4.24 0.74 18.89
N PHE A 244 -4.00 -0.26 18.05
CA PHE A 244 -5.01 -1.24 17.67
C PHE A 244 -5.71 -1.89 18.88
N LYS A 245 -4.97 -2.29 19.91
CA LYS A 245 -5.52 -2.89 21.13
C LYS A 245 -6.41 -1.96 21.98
N GLU A 246 -6.43 -0.65 21.70
CA GLU A 246 -7.17 0.37 22.44
C GLU A 246 -8.47 0.79 21.71
N ILE A 247 -8.68 0.30 20.47
CA ILE A 247 -9.82 0.57 19.62
C ILE A 247 -10.88 -0.53 19.77
#